data_42fd930f567f2f66e55bb52fcd7148c2
#
_entry.id   42fd930f567f2f66e55bb52fcd7148c2
#
_cell.length_a   1.000
_cell.length_b   1.000
_cell.length_c   1.000
_cell.angle_alpha   90.00
_cell.angle_beta   90.00
_cell.angle_gamma   90.00
#
_symmetry.space_group_name_H-M   'P 1'
#
loop_
_entity.id
_entity.type
_entity.pdbx_description
1 polymer ?
#
loop_
_entity_poly.entity_id
_entity_poly.type
_entity_poly.pdbx_seq_one_letter_code
_entity_poly.pdbx_strand_id
1 'polypeptide(L)'
;MKFIKTEISDVYIIEPSVFGDERGYFLESFNLKKFEESICPIKFVQDNESKSSKGVLRGLHFQKPPFHQAKLVRCVEGNVLDVAVDLRKGSPTYGKHISVELTGENKKQLFVPRGFAHGFSVLSKTAVFAYKVDNDYSPEYDAGIRWNDTNLNINWGLEENEVLVSEKDKVLPFWSEFDTPFNF
;
A
#
# COMPACT_ATOMS: atom_id res chain seq x y z
N MET A 1 -3.83 -19.45 -5.03
CA MET A 1 -3.29 -18.07 -4.98
C MET A 1 -2.87 -17.69 -6.38
N LYS A 2 -3.34 -16.54 -6.90
CA LYS A 2 -2.94 -15.99 -8.21
C LYS A 2 -2.12 -14.73 -7.98
N PHE A 3 -1.11 -14.50 -8.82
CA PHE A 3 -0.25 -13.33 -8.81
C PHE A 3 -0.44 -12.59 -10.14
N ILE A 4 -0.97 -11.38 -10.07
CA ILE A 4 -1.39 -10.61 -11.23
C ILE A 4 -0.49 -9.38 -11.34
N LYS A 5 0.26 -9.29 -12.44
CA LYS A 5 1.05 -8.10 -12.76
C LYS A 5 0.12 -6.93 -13.02
N THR A 6 0.50 -5.75 -12.53
CA THR A 6 -0.20 -4.51 -12.82
C THR A 6 0.51 -3.73 -13.94
N GLU A 7 -0.05 -2.60 -14.33
CA GLU A 7 0.57 -1.66 -15.28
C GLU A 7 1.76 -0.90 -14.66
N ILE A 8 1.87 -0.89 -13.33
CA ILE A 8 3.02 -0.32 -12.62
C ILE A 8 4.05 -1.41 -12.39
N SER A 9 5.28 -1.18 -12.86
CA SER A 9 6.37 -2.16 -12.76
C SER A 9 6.57 -2.67 -11.34
N ASP A 10 6.65 -3.99 -11.20
CA ASP A 10 6.93 -4.71 -9.95
C ASP A 10 5.82 -4.67 -8.88
N VAL A 11 4.72 -3.98 -9.13
CA VAL A 11 3.52 -4.02 -8.28
C VAL A 11 2.63 -5.18 -8.70
N TYR A 12 2.18 -5.97 -7.72
CA TYR A 12 1.35 -7.16 -7.97
C TYR A 12 0.09 -7.16 -7.12
N ILE A 13 -1.03 -7.51 -7.75
CA ILE A 13 -2.26 -7.89 -7.05
C ILE A 13 -2.18 -9.39 -6.78
N ILE A 14 -2.47 -9.80 -5.54
CA ILE A 14 -2.47 -11.20 -5.12
C ILE A 14 -3.90 -11.58 -4.73
N GLU A 15 -4.42 -12.60 -5.39
CA GLU A 15 -5.74 -13.17 -5.10
C GLU A 15 -5.55 -14.54 -4.43
N PRO A 16 -5.79 -14.65 -3.11
CA PRO A 16 -5.73 -15.93 -2.41
C PRO A 16 -6.89 -16.84 -2.85
N SER A 17 -6.69 -18.14 -2.75
CA SER A 17 -7.80 -19.09 -2.85
C SER A 17 -8.57 -19.07 -1.54
N VAL A 18 -9.87 -18.82 -1.60
CA VAL A 18 -10.76 -18.79 -0.43
C VAL A 18 -11.61 -20.05 -0.46
N PHE A 19 -11.63 -20.79 0.65
CA PHE A 19 -12.44 -21.99 0.85
C PHE A 19 -13.50 -21.69 1.91
N GLY A 20 -14.77 -21.73 1.53
CA GLY A 20 -15.89 -21.41 2.41
C GLY A 20 -16.81 -22.60 2.64
N ASP A 21 -17.38 -22.70 3.86
CA ASP A 21 -18.45 -23.61 4.22
C ASP A 21 -19.38 -22.95 5.25
N GLU A 22 -20.34 -23.69 5.82
CA GLU A 22 -21.28 -23.19 6.83
C GLU A 22 -20.64 -22.63 8.12
N ARG A 23 -19.38 -22.92 8.39
CA ARG A 23 -18.61 -22.42 9.53
C ARG A 23 -17.89 -21.09 9.25
N GLY A 24 -17.83 -20.66 7.97
CA GLY A 24 -17.12 -19.48 7.53
C GLY A 24 -16.14 -19.76 6.39
N TYR A 25 -14.96 -19.20 6.44
CA TYR A 25 -13.96 -19.40 5.37
C TYR A 25 -12.55 -19.67 5.93
N PHE A 26 -11.73 -20.31 5.10
CA PHE A 26 -10.30 -20.46 5.27
C PHE A 26 -9.57 -19.94 4.03
N LEU A 27 -8.45 -19.26 4.22
CA LEU A 27 -7.54 -18.89 3.15
C LEU A 27 -6.08 -18.95 3.64
N GLU A 28 -5.18 -19.30 2.74
CA GLU A 28 -3.74 -19.07 2.93
C GLU A 28 -3.46 -17.62 2.49
N SER A 29 -3.25 -16.73 3.46
CA SER A 29 -3.03 -15.31 3.18
C SER A 29 -1.61 -15.00 2.72
N PHE A 30 -0.63 -15.83 3.08
CA PHE A 30 0.75 -15.71 2.64
C PHE A 30 1.42 -17.09 2.60
N ASN A 31 2.24 -17.31 1.59
CA ASN A 31 3.10 -18.49 1.48
C ASN A 31 4.41 -18.04 0.84
N LEU A 32 5.50 -18.10 1.60
CA LEU A 32 6.80 -17.59 1.17
C LEU A 32 7.27 -18.23 -0.14
N LYS A 33 7.21 -19.57 -0.24
CA LYS A 33 7.65 -20.30 -1.43
C LYS A 33 6.90 -19.84 -2.69
N LYS A 34 5.56 -19.77 -2.62
CA LYS A 34 4.73 -19.32 -3.76
C LYS A 34 5.01 -17.87 -4.14
N PHE A 35 5.26 -17.02 -3.14
CA PHE A 35 5.57 -15.62 -3.35
C PHE A 35 6.91 -15.46 -4.06
N GLU A 36 7.96 -16.13 -3.58
CA GLU A 36 9.31 -16.04 -4.16
C GLU A 36 9.37 -16.63 -5.58
N GLU A 37 8.65 -17.72 -5.84
CA GLU A 37 8.53 -18.32 -7.18
C GLU A 37 7.81 -17.40 -8.18
N SER A 38 6.93 -16.50 -7.71
CA SER A 38 6.05 -15.71 -8.57
C SER A 38 6.44 -14.24 -8.70
N ILE A 39 7.10 -13.66 -7.69
CA ILE A 39 7.41 -12.23 -7.62
C ILE A 39 8.92 -12.01 -7.44
N CYS A 40 9.43 -12.24 -6.23
CA CYS A 40 10.85 -12.03 -5.90
C CYS A 40 11.20 -12.68 -4.55
N PRO A 41 12.47 -12.99 -4.30
CA PRO A 41 12.95 -13.33 -2.96
C PRO A 41 12.63 -12.22 -1.97
N ILE A 42 12.07 -12.55 -0.80
CA ILE A 42 11.70 -11.58 0.24
C ILE A 42 11.75 -12.20 1.63
N LYS A 43 12.08 -11.38 2.63
CA LYS A 43 11.97 -11.75 4.04
C LYS A 43 11.17 -10.69 4.77
N PHE A 44 9.90 -10.96 5.03
CA PHE A 44 9.10 -10.11 5.90
C PHE A 44 9.52 -10.29 7.37
N VAL A 45 9.70 -9.19 8.08
CA VAL A 45 10.24 -9.15 9.44
C VAL A 45 9.24 -8.60 10.47
N GLN A 46 8.18 -7.91 10.03
CA GLN A 46 7.20 -7.27 10.91
C GLN A 46 5.81 -7.31 10.29
N ASP A 47 4.80 -7.57 11.12
CA ASP A 47 3.38 -7.43 10.81
C ASP A 47 2.79 -6.24 11.55
N ASN A 48 1.94 -5.48 10.87
CA ASN A 48 1.24 -4.33 11.42
C ASN A 48 -0.26 -4.47 11.14
N GLU A 49 -1.08 -3.95 12.07
CA GLU A 49 -2.52 -3.85 11.90
C GLU A 49 -3.00 -2.48 12.37
N SER A 50 -3.98 -1.92 11.68
CA SER A 50 -4.66 -0.69 12.07
C SER A 50 -6.15 -0.80 11.85
N LYS A 51 -6.94 -0.13 12.72
CA LYS A 51 -8.38 0.08 12.53
C LYS A 51 -8.66 1.55 12.34
N SER A 52 -9.47 1.89 11.34
CA SER A 52 -9.77 3.27 10.96
C SER A 52 -11.25 3.41 10.58
N SER A 53 -11.81 4.60 10.80
CA SER A 53 -13.18 4.95 10.38
C SER A 53 -13.22 5.51 8.96
N LYS A 54 -14.42 5.59 8.36
CA LYS A 54 -14.65 6.22 7.06
C LYS A 54 -14.00 7.61 6.99
N GLY A 55 -13.42 7.94 5.85
CA GLY A 55 -12.75 9.20 5.59
C GLY A 55 -11.28 9.23 6.02
N VAL A 56 -10.83 8.35 6.91
CA VAL A 56 -9.40 8.30 7.28
C VAL A 56 -8.57 7.96 6.05
N LEU A 57 -7.58 8.80 5.80
CA LEU A 57 -6.54 8.59 4.79
C LEU A 57 -5.18 8.56 5.50
N ARG A 58 -4.38 7.55 5.21
CA ARG A 58 -3.01 7.40 5.70
C ARG A 58 -2.07 7.34 4.50
N GLY A 59 -1.20 8.31 4.38
CA GLY A 59 -0.26 8.34 3.26
C GLY A 59 0.00 9.74 2.72
N LEU A 60 0.81 9.83 1.71
CA LEU A 60 1.60 8.74 1.10
C LEU A 60 2.90 8.56 1.87
N HIS A 61 3.20 7.37 2.37
CA HIS A 61 4.35 7.13 3.25
C HIS A 61 5.36 6.17 2.62
N PHE A 62 6.63 6.41 2.92
CA PHE A 62 7.74 5.50 2.64
C PHE A 62 8.87 5.73 3.66
N GLN A 63 9.83 4.84 3.72
CA GLN A 63 11.10 5.09 4.40
C GLN A 63 12.22 5.25 3.38
N LYS A 64 13.14 6.17 3.67
CA LYS A 64 14.36 6.39 2.87
C LYS A 64 15.35 5.23 3.06
N PRO A 65 16.27 4.97 2.12
CA PRO A 65 17.39 4.07 2.34
C PRO A 65 18.22 4.47 3.57
N PRO A 66 18.77 3.52 4.36
CA PRO A 66 18.76 2.08 4.14
C PRO A 66 17.51 1.35 4.66
N PHE A 67 16.54 2.05 5.27
CA PHE A 67 15.36 1.48 5.92
C PHE A 67 14.11 1.38 5.02
N HIS A 68 14.28 1.58 3.70
CA HIS A 68 13.17 1.44 2.75
C HIS A 68 12.53 0.05 2.81
N GLN A 69 11.21 0.01 2.68
CA GLN A 69 10.39 -1.18 2.91
C GLN A 69 9.59 -1.56 1.69
N ALA A 70 9.56 -2.85 1.36
CA ALA A 70 8.48 -3.43 0.59
C ALA A 70 7.33 -3.80 1.52
N LYS A 71 6.11 -3.76 1.01
CA LYS A 71 4.90 -4.01 1.79
C LYS A 71 4.00 -5.03 1.09
N LEU A 72 3.43 -5.96 1.86
CA LEU A 72 2.33 -6.80 1.42
C LEU A 72 1.11 -6.45 2.25
N VAL A 73 0.12 -5.81 1.63
CA VAL A 73 -1.01 -5.18 2.32
C VAL A 73 -2.33 -5.85 1.99
N ARG A 74 -3.27 -5.82 2.93
CA ARG A 74 -4.65 -6.31 2.74
C ARG A 74 -5.64 -5.62 3.66
N CYS A 75 -6.89 -5.53 3.22
CA CYS A 75 -8.02 -5.18 4.07
C CYS A 75 -8.61 -6.49 4.66
N VAL A 76 -8.61 -6.59 5.99
CA VAL A 76 -9.16 -7.76 6.71
C VAL A 76 -10.66 -7.64 6.86
N GLU A 77 -11.13 -6.43 7.20
CA GLU A 77 -12.55 -6.07 7.38
C GLU A 77 -12.79 -4.69 6.76
N GLY A 78 -13.94 -4.52 6.14
CA GLY A 78 -14.32 -3.26 5.50
C GLY A 78 -13.76 -3.11 4.09
N ASN A 79 -13.58 -1.86 3.66
CA ASN A 79 -13.20 -1.51 2.29
C ASN A 79 -12.26 -0.31 2.30
N VAL A 80 -11.13 -0.41 1.59
CA VAL A 80 -10.16 0.65 1.39
C VAL A 80 -9.80 0.79 -0.09
N LEU A 81 -9.48 2.00 -0.51
CA LEU A 81 -8.76 2.23 -1.75
C LEU A 81 -7.28 2.35 -1.41
N ASP A 82 -6.51 1.39 -1.86
CA ASP A 82 -5.06 1.29 -1.61
C ASP A 82 -4.28 1.85 -2.80
N VAL A 83 -3.28 2.69 -2.54
CA VAL A 83 -2.56 3.44 -3.57
C VAL A 83 -1.05 3.25 -3.41
N ALA A 84 -0.38 2.94 -4.52
CA ALA A 84 1.07 2.88 -4.61
C ALA A 84 1.57 3.80 -5.73
N VAL A 85 2.55 4.67 -5.42
CA VAL A 85 3.18 5.62 -6.35
C VAL A 85 4.63 5.24 -6.57
N ASP A 86 5.07 5.09 -7.82
CA ASP A 86 6.46 4.77 -8.16
C ASP A 86 7.36 6.01 -7.96
N LEU A 87 8.31 5.92 -7.03
CA LEU A 87 9.27 6.98 -6.73
C LEU A 87 10.65 6.75 -7.35
N ARG A 88 10.86 5.68 -8.10
CA ARG A 88 12.17 5.27 -8.62
C ARG A 88 12.54 6.08 -9.87
N LYS A 89 13.55 6.94 -9.76
CA LYS A 89 14.08 7.74 -10.88
C LYS A 89 14.60 6.82 -11.98
N GLY A 90 14.19 7.07 -13.22
CA GLY A 90 14.52 6.23 -14.38
C GLY A 90 13.53 5.09 -14.65
N SER A 91 12.58 4.83 -13.75
CA SER A 91 11.49 3.89 -14.00
C SER A 91 10.57 4.39 -15.14
N PRO A 92 10.07 3.51 -16.02
CA PRO A 92 9.07 3.87 -17.03
C PRO A 92 7.74 4.32 -16.41
N THR A 93 7.55 4.04 -15.12
CA THR A 93 6.35 4.42 -14.35
C THR A 93 6.64 5.44 -13.24
N TYR A 94 7.81 6.10 -13.27
CA TYR A 94 8.15 7.16 -12.32
C TYR A 94 7.06 8.23 -12.23
N GLY A 95 6.58 8.52 -11.03
CA GLY A 95 5.49 9.46 -10.76
C GLY A 95 4.09 8.94 -11.12
N LYS A 96 3.96 7.75 -11.68
CA LYS A 96 2.65 7.11 -11.90
C LYS A 96 2.22 6.34 -10.65
N HIS A 97 0.92 6.16 -10.52
CA HIS A 97 0.34 5.42 -9.41
C HIS A 97 -0.66 4.36 -9.89
N ILE A 98 -0.94 3.42 -9.03
CA ILE A 98 -2.05 2.48 -9.14
C ILE A 98 -2.94 2.60 -7.92
N SER A 99 -4.25 2.51 -8.12
CA SER A 99 -5.25 2.45 -7.07
C SER A 99 -6.00 1.11 -7.15
N VAL A 100 -6.05 0.39 -6.04
CA VAL A 100 -6.69 -0.93 -5.96
C VAL A 100 -7.65 -0.97 -4.79
N GLU A 101 -8.90 -1.35 -5.06
CA GLU A 101 -9.86 -1.59 -4.00
C GLU A 101 -9.57 -2.92 -3.31
N LEU A 102 -9.25 -2.85 -2.01
CA LEU A 102 -9.03 -4.01 -1.14
C LEU A 102 -10.16 -4.10 -0.12
N THR A 103 -10.80 -5.26 -0.03
CA THR A 103 -11.92 -5.45 0.89
C THR A 103 -11.80 -6.73 1.70
N GLY A 104 -12.48 -6.76 2.86
CA GLY A 104 -12.65 -7.98 3.63
C GLY A 104 -13.41 -9.08 2.88
N GLU A 105 -14.08 -8.76 1.77
CA GLU A 105 -14.82 -9.73 0.93
C GLU A 105 -13.99 -10.22 -0.25
N ASN A 106 -13.35 -9.31 -1.02
CA ASN A 106 -12.55 -9.71 -2.19
C ASN A 106 -11.24 -10.40 -1.83
N LYS A 107 -10.78 -10.23 -0.57
CA LYS A 107 -9.54 -10.83 -0.03
C LYS A 107 -8.28 -10.52 -0.84
N LYS A 108 -8.34 -9.58 -1.77
CA LYS A 108 -7.18 -9.14 -2.54
C LYS A 108 -6.11 -8.55 -1.64
N GLN A 109 -4.88 -8.69 -2.07
CA GLN A 109 -3.72 -8.07 -1.45
C GLN A 109 -2.93 -7.31 -2.51
N LEU A 110 -2.20 -6.28 -2.11
CA LEU A 110 -1.29 -5.56 -2.97
C LEU A 110 0.14 -5.75 -2.47
N PHE A 111 1.04 -6.16 -3.36
CA PHE A 111 2.46 -6.09 -3.11
C PHE A 111 3.01 -4.78 -3.66
N VAL A 112 3.56 -3.97 -2.77
CA VAL A 112 4.20 -2.69 -3.06
C VAL A 112 5.69 -2.86 -2.82
N PRO A 113 6.55 -2.83 -3.85
CA PRO A 113 7.99 -3.03 -3.70
C PRO A 113 8.66 -1.82 -3.03
N ARG A 114 9.95 -1.97 -2.71
CA ARG A 114 10.78 -0.85 -2.24
C ARG A 114 10.88 0.23 -3.31
N GLY A 115 10.97 1.48 -2.88
CA GLY A 115 11.02 2.62 -3.80
C GLY A 115 9.65 3.17 -4.22
N PHE A 116 8.60 2.80 -3.48
CA PHE A 116 7.25 3.32 -3.66
C PHE A 116 6.79 4.11 -2.44
N ALA A 117 5.98 5.15 -2.68
CA ALA A 117 5.12 5.72 -1.65
C ALA A 117 3.80 4.96 -1.63
N HIS A 118 3.26 4.76 -0.42
CA HIS A 118 2.08 3.95 -0.19
C HIS A 118 1.10 4.68 0.73
N GLY A 119 -0.18 4.55 0.44
CA GLY A 119 -1.26 5.07 1.26
C GLY A 119 -2.59 4.39 0.97
N PHE A 120 -3.57 4.63 1.83
CA PHE A 120 -4.92 4.15 1.60
C PHE A 120 -5.97 5.10 2.18
N SER A 121 -7.16 5.10 1.59
CA SER A 121 -8.35 5.75 2.11
C SER A 121 -9.39 4.73 2.54
N VAL A 122 -10.14 5.01 3.61
CA VAL A 122 -11.20 4.14 4.13
C VAL A 122 -12.55 4.54 3.54
N LEU A 123 -13.15 3.64 2.76
CA LEU A 123 -14.41 3.87 2.06
C LEU A 123 -15.63 3.35 2.83
N SER A 124 -15.47 2.29 3.64
CA SER A 124 -16.51 1.72 4.49
C SER A 124 -16.63 2.44 5.85
N LYS A 125 -17.67 2.15 6.63
CA LYS A 125 -17.86 2.71 7.98
C LYS A 125 -16.62 2.54 8.86
N THR A 126 -15.99 1.37 8.80
CA THR A 126 -14.71 1.04 9.44
C THR A 126 -13.93 0.09 8.54
N ALA A 127 -12.60 0.10 8.65
CA ALA A 127 -11.75 -0.90 8.02
C ALA A 127 -10.66 -1.35 8.99
N VAL A 128 -10.34 -2.66 8.94
CA VAL A 128 -9.16 -3.26 9.57
C VAL A 128 -8.17 -3.57 8.46
N PHE A 129 -7.01 -2.94 8.51
CA PHE A 129 -5.98 -3.01 7.49
C PHE A 129 -4.70 -3.60 8.08
N ALA A 130 -4.20 -4.66 7.47
CA ALA A 130 -3.02 -5.39 7.92
C ALA A 130 -1.95 -5.42 6.82
N TYR A 131 -0.68 -5.34 7.21
CA TYR A 131 0.43 -5.40 6.25
C TYR A 131 1.72 -5.95 6.86
N LYS A 132 2.48 -6.64 6.02
CA LYS A 132 3.84 -7.11 6.29
C LYS A 132 4.84 -6.15 5.69
N VAL A 133 5.99 -5.99 6.35
CA VAL A 133 7.14 -5.22 5.84
C VAL A 133 8.42 -6.03 5.91
N ASP A 134 9.35 -5.76 5.00
CA ASP A 134 10.60 -6.50 4.83
C ASP A 134 11.83 -5.81 5.46
N ASN A 135 11.62 -4.73 6.21
CA ASN A 135 12.67 -4.02 6.93
C ASN A 135 12.10 -3.38 8.20
N ASP A 136 12.98 -3.01 9.13
CA ASP A 136 12.61 -2.38 10.39
C ASP A 136 12.07 -0.96 10.20
N TYR A 137 11.20 -0.53 11.12
CA TYR A 137 10.76 0.85 11.18
C TYR A 137 11.83 1.73 11.82
N SER A 138 12.18 2.83 11.13
CA SER A 138 13.10 3.83 11.64
C SER A 138 12.50 5.23 11.48
N PRO A 139 12.10 5.90 12.58
CA PRO A 139 11.44 7.20 12.54
C PRO A 139 12.25 8.29 11.81
N GLU A 140 13.59 8.22 11.88
CA GLU A 140 14.49 9.18 11.23
C GLU A 140 14.47 9.09 9.69
N TYR A 141 14.08 7.93 9.16
CA TYR A 141 14.00 7.68 7.72
C TYR A 141 12.57 7.72 7.18
N ASP A 142 11.59 7.92 8.08
CA ASP A 142 10.20 8.03 7.71
C ASP A 142 9.93 9.33 6.94
N ALA A 143 9.29 9.21 5.79
CA ALA A 143 9.03 10.29 4.85
C ALA A 143 7.71 10.06 4.11
N GLY A 144 7.30 11.06 3.37
CA GLY A 144 6.05 10.96 2.60
C GLY A 144 5.91 12.08 1.57
N ILE A 145 4.83 11.99 0.82
CA ILE A 145 4.37 12.99 -0.14
C ILE A 145 2.92 13.32 0.19
N ARG A 146 2.55 14.56 0.01
CA ARG A 146 1.20 15.04 0.32
C ARG A 146 0.15 14.29 -0.50
N TRP A 147 -0.89 13.81 0.18
CA TRP A 147 -1.96 12.99 -0.41
C TRP A 147 -2.75 13.69 -1.50
N ASN A 148 -2.93 15.02 -1.40
CA ASN A 148 -3.70 15.85 -2.34
C ASN A 148 -2.81 16.61 -3.34
N ASP A 149 -1.68 16.02 -3.70
CA ASP A 149 -0.79 16.57 -4.72
C ASP A 149 -1.46 16.56 -6.10
N THR A 150 -1.52 17.73 -6.74
CA THR A 150 -2.19 17.91 -8.03
C THR A 150 -1.42 17.31 -9.21
N ASN A 151 -0.09 17.13 -9.10
CA ASN A 151 0.70 16.48 -10.14
C ASN A 151 0.51 14.97 -10.11
N LEU A 152 0.35 14.38 -8.91
CA LEU A 152 0.02 12.98 -8.77
C LEU A 152 -1.44 12.69 -9.12
N ASN A 153 -2.33 13.66 -8.91
CA ASN A 153 -3.76 13.63 -9.26
C ASN A 153 -4.47 12.33 -8.87
N ILE A 154 -4.27 11.89 -7.62
CA ILE A 154 -4.82 10.64 -7.10
C ILE A 154 -6.29 10.84 -6.72
N ASN A 155 -7.17 10.04 -7.32
CA ASN A 155 -8.56 9.95 -6.88
C ASN A 155 -8.65 8.96 -5.71
N TRP A 156 -8.89 9.45 -4.50
CA TRP A 156 -8.97 8.66 -3.29
C TRP A 156 -10.35 8.03 -3.02
N GLY A 157 -11.32 8.25 -3.90
CA GLY A 157 -12.69 7.75 -3.72
C GLY A 157 -13.48 8.44 -2.59
N LEU A 158 -13.00 9.60 -2.14
CA LEU A 158 -13.60 10.45 -1.10
C LEU A 158 -13.67 11.89 -1.61
N GLU A 159 -14.70 12.63 -1.16
CA GLU A 159 -14.71 14.07 -1.32
C GLU A 159 -13.66 14.70 -0.38
N GLU A 160 -13.02 15.79 -0.79
CA GLU A 160 -11.94 16.42 -0.02
C GLU A 160 -12.36 16.80 1.40
N ASN A 161 -13.59 17.22 1.60
CA ASN A 161 -14.16 17.57 2.90
C ASN A 161 -14.46 16.37 3.81
N GLU A 162 -14.46 15.14 3.26
CA GLU A 162 -14.61 13.90 4.04
C GLU A 162 -13.25 13.36 4.53
N VAL A 163 -12.12 13.86 3.98
CA VAL A 163 -10.79 13.30 4.24
C VAL A 163 -10.29 13.68 5.63
N LEU A 164 -9.91 12.65 6.39
CA LEU A 164 -9.32 12.77 7.72
C LEU A 164 -7.88 12.28 7.69
N VAL A 165 -6.92 13.19 7.78
CA VAL A 165 -5.47 12.91 7.81
C VAL A 165 -4.85 13.30 9.15
N SER A 166 -3.74 12.70 9.49
CA SER A 166 -2.94 13.09 10.66
C SER A 166 -2.30 14.46 10.47
N GLU A 167 -1.95 15.14 11.57
CA GLU A 167 -1.22 16.42 11.51
C GLU A 167 0.11 16.29 10.76
N LYS A 168 0.78 15.13 10.89
CA LYS A 168 1.99 14.82 10.14
C LYS A 168 1.73 14.83 8.63
N ASP A 169 0.64 14.18 8.18
CA ASP A 169 0.34 14.03 6.76
C ASP A 169 -0.07 15.35 6.09
N LYS A 170 -0.58 16.31 6.87
CA LYS A 170 -0.94 17.67 6.40
C LYS A 170 0.26 18.51 5.98
N VAL A 171 1.44 18.22 6.50
CA VAL A 171 2.66 19.02 6.28
C VAL A 171 3.71 18.31 5.43
N LEU A 172 3.38 17.16 4.86
CA LEU A 172 4.25 16.47 3.92
C LEU A 172 4.51 17.34 2.68
N PRO A 173 5.68 17.24 2.04
CA PRO A 173 6.01 17.98 0.83
C PRO A 173 5.12 17.61 -0.35
N PHE A 174 4.94 18.52 -1.28
CA PHE A 174 4.38 18.22 -2.59
C PHE A 174 5.38 17.50 -3.49
N TRP A 175 4.88 16.84 -4.54
CA TRP A 175 5.69 16.16 -5.54
C TRP A 175 6.78 17.06 -6.16
N SER A 176 6.45 18.31 -6.43
CA SER A 176 7.40 19.29 -7.00
C SER A 176 8.54 19.67 -6.05
N GLU A 177 8.39 19.41 -4.75
CA GLU A 177 9.39 19.70 -3.71
C GLU A 177 10.17 18.44 -3.30
N PHE A 178 9.78 17.28 -3.85
CA PHE A 178 10.33 15.98 -3.50
C PHE A 178 11.47 15.59 -4.43
N ASP A 179 12.65 15.35 -3.84
CA ASP A 179 13.77 14.69 -4.53
C ASP A 179 13.84 13.23 -4.08
N THR A 180 13.70 12.33 -5.05
CA THR A 180 13.64 10.90 -4.75
C THR A 180 15.00 10.31 -4.41
N PRO A 181 15.13 9.55 -3.30
CA PRO A 181 16.34 8.81 -3.00
C PRO A 181 16.42 7.45 -3.69
N PHE A 182 15.45 7.12 -4.57
CA PHE A 182 15.35 5.83 -5.22
C PHE A 182 15.70 5.89 -6.70
N ASN A 183 16.45 4.89 -7.16
CA ASN A 183 16.73 4.64 -8.57
C ASN A 183 16.12 3.29 -9.00
N PHE A 184 15.75 3.21 -10.28
CA PHE A 184 15.21 1.99 -10.92
C PHE A 184 16.34 1.05 -11.33
#